data_b9d6951536ac47454909f9ab47fef1b4
#
_entry.id   b9d6951536ac47454909f9ab47fef1b4
#
_cell.length_a   1.000
_cell.length_b   1.000
_cell.length_c   1.000
_cell.angle_alpha   90.00
_cell.angle_beta   90.00
_cell.angle_gamma   90.00
#
_symmetry.space_group_name_H-M   'P 1'
#
loop_
_entity.id
_entity.type
_entity.pdbx_description
1 polymer ?
#
loop_
_entity_poly.entity_id
_entity_poly.type
_entity_poly.pdbx_seq_one_letter_code
_entity_poly.pdbx_strand_id
1 'polypeptide(L)'
;MKHTHIIFSACLALCGVQIAHAHIVLSEPQAVAGSYYKATLRVGHGCSGSATTGLSVQVPSGFQGAKPQPKLGWTLTTRKAKLDKPYNSHGKTVTEDVVELRWTAANQAANLPDDQFDEFAFLGRLPEQAGPLWIKILQTCENGQNDWSEVPANGTSTRGLKSPAALLDVQPKAAHEHHH
;
A
#
# COMPACT_ATOMS: atom_id res chain seq x y z
N MET A 1 5.96 33.29 65.05
CA MET A 1 6.76 32.61 64.02
C MET A 1 5.80 31.78 63.20
N LYS A 2 5.46 32.18 61.96
CA LYS A 2 4.54 31.51 61.06
C LYS A 2 5.35 30.71 60.03
N HIS A 3 5.28 29.38 60.04
CA HIS A 3 5.93 28.54 59.03
C HIS A 3 4.97 28.34 57.85
N THR A 4 5.35 28.90 56.72
CA THR A 4 4.62 28.72 55.42
C THR A 4 5.23 27.52 54.72
N HIS A 5 4.45 26.41 54.60
CA HIS A 5 4.83 25.24 53.81
C HIS A 5 4.47 25.49 52.36
N ILE A 6 5.47 25.63 51.49
CA ILE A 6 5.32 25.67 50.03
C ILE A 6 5.27 24.21 49.53
N ILE A 7 4.08 23.77 49.08
CA ILE A 7 3.91 22.49 48.42
C ILE A 7 4.26 22.65 46.95
N PHE A 8 5.40 22.10 46.56
CA PHE A 8 5.84 22.03 45.13
C PHE A 8 5.12 20.86 44.46
N SER A 9 4.05 21.16 43.71
CA SER A 9 3.32 20.20 42.94
C SER A 9 4.07 19.90 41.65
N ALA A 10 4.77 18.77 41.57
CA ALA A 10 5.45 18.33 40.34
C ALA A 10 4.42 17.73 39.40
N CYS A 11 3.98 18.47 38.38
CA CYS A 11 3.21 17.94 37.26
C CYS A 11 4.14 17.08 36.39
N LEU A 12 4.04 15.76 36.53
CA LEU A 12 4.68 14.79 35.64
C LEU A 12 3.87 14.74 34.33
N ALA A 13 4.32 15.48 33.32
CA ALA A 13 3.77 15.41 31.97
C ALA A 13 4.15 14.04 31.37
N LEU A 14 3.22 13.09 31.33
CA LEU A 14 3.35 11.88 30.51
C LEU A 14 3.26 12.31 29.04
N CYS A 15 4.41 12.54 28.41
CA CYS A 15 4.50 12.56 26.95
C CYS A 15 4.23 11.15 26.44
N GLY A 16 2.98 10.89 26.05
CA GLY A 16 2.62 9.67 25.31
C GLY A 16 3.39 9.67 24.00
N VAL A 17 4.35 8.74 23.84
CA VAL A 17 5.00 8.47 22.57
C VAL A 17 3.92 7.93 21.63
N GLN A 18 3.41 8.79 20.75
CA GLN A 18 2.58 8.36 19.64
C GLN A 18 3.51 7.63 18.67
N ILE A 19 3.46 6.30 18.67
CA ILE A 19 4.10 5.50 17.63
C ILE A 19 3.32 5.81 16.35
N ALA A 20 3.86 6.69 15.51
CA ALA A 20 3.36 6.90 14.18
C ALA A 20 3.58 5.60 13.38
N HIS A 21 2.54 4.79 13.26
CA HIS A 21 2.56 3.67 12.34
C HIS A 21 2.50 4.24 10.92
N ALA A 22 3.64 4.42 10.30
CA ALA A 22 3.70 4.80 8.89
C ALA A 22 3.44 3.55 8.06
N HIS A 23 2.19 3.34 7.67
CA HIS A 23 1.76 2.26 6.79
C HIS A 23 2.26 2.50 5.36
N ILE A 24 2.39 1.43 4.56
CA ILE A 24 2.50 1.60 3.11
C ILE A 24 1.14 2.06 2.60
N VAL A 25 1.12 3.21 1.92
CA VAL A 25 -0.10 3.84 1.43
C VAL A 25 -0.01 4.15 -0.05
N LEU A 26 -1.15 4.35 -0.70
CA LEU A 26 -1.21 4.87 -2.05
C LEU A 26 -1.07 6.40 -2.05
N SER A 27 -0.26 6.95 -2.95
CA SER A 27 -0.11 8.40 -3.13
C SER A 27 -1.43 9.03 -3.60
N GLU A 28 -2.20 8.30 -4.42
CA GLU A 28 -3.55 8.67 -4.86
C GLU A 28 -4.53 7.56 -4.45
N PRO A 29 -5.23 7.70 -3.31
CA PRO A 29 -6.05 6.63 -2.76
C PRO A 29 -7.45 6.51 -3.39
N GLN A 30 -7.77 7.30 -4.43
CA GLN A 30 -9.05 7.29 -5.13
C GLN A 30 -8.85 7.28 -6.64
N ALA A 31 -9.69 6.52 -7.36
CA ALA A 31 -9.70 6.52 -8.83
C ALA A 31 -11.06 6.05 -9.36
N VAL A 32 -11.37 6.37 -10.62
CA VAL A 32 -12.65 6.04 -11.26
C VAL A 32 -12.65 4.61 -11.78
N ALA A 33 -13.74 3.88 -11.58
CA ALA A 33 -13.96 2.52 -12.08
C ALA A 33 -13.70 2.41 -13.59
N GLY A 34 -13.02 1.33 -14.02
CA GLY A 34 -12.68 1.05 -15.40
C GLY A 34 -11.61 1.97 -16.02
N SER A 35 -11.07 2.93 -15.28
CA SER A 35 -9.96 3.77 -15.76
C SER A 35 -8.61 3.05 -15.66
N TYR A 36 -7.61 3.54 -16.40
CA TYR A 36 -6.22 3.19 -16.12
C TYR A 36 -5.78 3.94 -14.87
N TYR A 37 -5.08 3.23 -14.00
CA TYR A 37 -4.62 3.75 -12.72
C TYR A 37 -3.17 3.35 -12.48
N LYS A 38 -2.35 4.33 -12.10
CA LYS A 38 -0.98 4.11 -11.62
C LYS A 38 -1.02 3.99 -10.10
N ALA A 39 -0.94 2.78 -9.59
CA ALA A 39 -0.78 2.53 -8.17
C ALA A 39 0.65 2.91 -7.74
N THR A 40 0.80 3.99 -7.01
CA THR A 40 2.07 4.44 -6.44
C THR A 40 2.07 4.17 -4.94
N LEU A 41 2.82 3.16 -4.53
CA LEU A 41 2.98 2.72 -3.14
C LEU A 41 4.11 3.49 -2.50
N ARG A 42 3.83 4.26 -1.45
CA ARG A 42 4.84 4.98 -0.67
C ARG A 42 5.26 4.14 0.52
N VAL A 43 6.56 3.81 0.57
CA VAL A 43 7.22 3.12 1.68
C VAL A 43 7.97 4.17 2.49
N GLY A 44 7.50 4.47 3.69
CA GLY A 44 7.99 5.59 4.50
C GLY A 44 8.96 5.19 5.60
N HIS A 45 9.18 3.88 5.83
CA HIS A 45 10.13 3.36 6.81
C HIS A 45 10.39 1.87 6.55
N GLY A 46 11.39 1.31 7.21
CA GLY A 46 11.69 -0.11 7.18
C GLY A 46 10.93 -0.93 8.24
N CYS A 47 11.51 -2.02 8.69
CA CYS A 47 10.93 -2.92 9.69
C CYS A 47 11.65 -2.73 11.02
N SER A 48 11.04 -2.00 11.96
CA SER A 48 11.63 -1.74 13.30
C SER A 48 13.07 -1.17 13.23
N GLY A 49 13.29 -0.18 12.37
CA GLY A 49 14.60 0.44 12.18
C GLY A 49 15.52 -0.25 11.17
N SER A 50 15.10 -1.37 10.59
CA SER A 50 15.89 -2.13 9.61
C SER A 50 15.51 -1.75 8.18
N ALA A 51 16.50 -1.56 7.31
CA ALA A 51 16.32 -1.14 5.92
C ALA A 51 15.46 -2.12 5.13
N THR A 52 14.59 -1.60 4.26
CA THR A 52 13.78 -2.40 3.33
C THR A 52 14.64 -2.97 2.20
N THR A 53 14.55 -4.28 1.98
CA THR A 53 15.28 -5.02 0.95
C THR A 53 14.37 -5.59 -0.13
N GLY A 54 13.06 -5.64 0.10
CA GLY A 54 12.10 -6.21 -0.83
C GLY A 54 10.67 -5.72 -0.62
N LEU A 55 9.92 -5.68 -1.70
CA LEU A 55 8.50 -5.38 -1.71
C LEU A 55 7.79 -6.36 -2.64
N SER A 56 6.91 -7.20 -2.09
CA SER A 56 6.05 -8.11 -2.87
C SER A 56 4.61 -7.63 -2.78
N VAL A 57 3.99 -7.40 -3.93
CA VAL A 57 2.64 -6.82 -4.05
C VAL A 57 1.72 -7.85 -4.69
N GLN A 58 0.66 -8.22 -4.01
CA GLN A 58 -0.42 -9.02 -4.58
C GLN A 58 -1.32 -8.10 -5.41
N VAL A 59 -1.41 -8.37 -6.72
CA VAL A 59 -2.33 -7.65 -7.60
C VAL A 59 -3.76 -8.04 -7.22
N PRO A 60 -4.60 -7.08 -6.80
CA PRO A 60 -5.94 -7.41 -6.34
C PRO A 60 -6.84 -7.92 -7.49
N SER A 61 -7.78 -8.80 -7.15
CA SER A 61 -8.74 -9.33 -8.12
C SER A 61 -9.52 -8.20 -8.79
N GLY A 62 -9.66 -8.28 -10.11
CA GLY A 62 -10.32 -7.25 -10.94
C GLY A 62 -9.39 -6.15 -11.46
N PHE A 63 -8.18 -6.03 -10.94
CA PHE A 63 -7.14 -5.17 -11.52
C PHE A 63 -6.54 -5.89 -12.73
N GLN A 64 -6.57 -5.28 -13.91
CA GLN A 64 -6.28 -5.91 -15.18
C GLN A 64 -4.97 -5.41 -15.79
N GLY A 65 -4.15 -6.33 -16.31
CA GLY A 65 -2.96 -6.02 -17.09
C GLY A 65 -1.89 -5.27 -16.28
N ALA A 66 -1.62 -5.71 -15.04
CA ALA A 66 -0.65 -5.06 -14.16
C ALA A 66 0.75 -5.02 -14.79
N LYS A 67 1.32 -3.81 -14.92
CA LYS A 67 2.66 -3.55 -15.44
C LYS A 67 3.47 -2.79 -14.40
N PRO A 68 4.44 -3.44 -13.74
CA PRO A 68 5.28 -2.76 -12.75
C PRO A 68 6.25 -1.78 -13.41
N GLN A 69 6.55 -0.71 -12.70
CA GLN A 69 7.58 0.23 -13.10
C GLN A 69 8.96 -0.31 -12.69
N PRO A 70 9.93 -0.44 -13.63
CA PRO A 70 11.30 -0.72 -13.28
C PRO A 70 11.87 0.34 -12.34
N LYS A 71 12.74 -0.08 -11.42
CA LYS A 71 13.37 0.80 -10.44
C LYS A 71 14.88 0.57 -10.44
N LEU A 72 15.65 1.65 -10.54
CA LEU A 72 17.11 1.57 -10.53
C LEU A 72 17.59 0.98 -9.20
N GLY A 73 18.55 0.05 -9.27
CA GLY A 73 19.07 -0.65 -8.09
C GLY A 73 18.18 -1.79 -7.56
N TRP A 74 17.02 -2.06 -8.21
CA TRP A 74 16.10 -3.11 -7.81
C TRP A 74 15.86 -4.11 -8.93
N THR A 75 15.90 -5.39 -8.61
CA THR A 75 15.50 -6.47 -9.50
C THR A 75 13.99 -6.61 -9.45
N LEU A 76 13.34 -6.58 -10.61
CA LEU A 76 11.91 -6.71 -10.77
C LEU A 76 11.56 -8.10 -11.30
N THR A 77 10.64 -8.77 -10.61
CA THR A 77 10.05 -10.05 -11.07
C THR A 77 8.54 -10.00 -11.00
N THR A 78 7.88 -10.80 -11.83
CA THR A 78 6.43 -10.94 -11.86
C THR A 78 6.04 -12.41 -11.87
N ARG A 79 4.92 -12.74 -11.21
CA ARG A 79 4.31 -14.04 -11.29
C ARG A 79 2.94 -13.94 -11.97
N LYS A 80 2.72 -14.78 -12.98
CA LYS A 80 1.42 -14.94 -13.63
C LYS A 80 0.70 -16.17 -13.08
N ALA A 81 -0.62 -16.10 -13.08
CA ALA A 81 -1.46 -17.26 -12.77
C ALA A 81 -2.78 -17.17 -13.53
N LYS A 82 -3.48 -18.30 -13.58
CA LYS A 82 -4.84 -18.40 -14.11
C LYS A 82 -5.77 -17.52 -13.27
N LEU A 83 -6.62 -16.77 -13.96
CA LEU A 83 -7.59 -15.88 -13.32
C LEU A 83 -8.87 -16.64 -12.96
N ASP A 84 -9.41 -16.39 -11.77
CA ASP A 84 -10.72 -16.90 -11.38
C ASP A 84 -11.85 -16.33 -12.26
N LYS A 85 -11.68 -15.07 -12.68
CA LYS A 85 -12.60 -14.36 -13.57
C LYS A 85 -11.84 -13.80 -14.77
N PRO A 86 -11.85 -14.52 -15.92
CA PRO A 86 -11.32 -14.01 -17.16
C PRO A 86 -11.98 -12.69 -17.58
N TYR A 87 -11.23 -11.83 -18.29
CA TYR A 87 -11.74 -10.57 -18.82
C TYR A 87 -11.38 -10.38 -20.30
N ASN A 88 -12.10 -9.49 -20.99
CA ASN A 88 -11.80 -9.14 -22.36
C ASN A 88 -10.91 -7.90 -22.44
N SER A 89 -9.84 -7.98 -23.21
CA SER A 89 -8.95 -6.88 -23.52
C SER A 89 -8.64 -6.85 -25.01
N HIS A 90 -8.94 -5.76 -25.67
CA HIS A 90 -8.71 -5.58 -27.12
C HIS A 90 -9.21 -6.76 -27.97
N GLY A 91 -10.41 -7.26 -27.68
CA GLY A 91 -11.05 -8.36 -28.42
C GLY A 91 -10.48 -9.76 -28.12
N LYS A 92 -9.60 -9.89 -27.12
CA LYS A 92 -9.04 -11.16 -26.66
C LYS A 92 -9.48 -11.48 -25.24
N THR A 93 -9.86 -12.74 -25.00
CA THR A 93 -10.11 -13.21 -23.64
C THR A 93 -8.79 -13.48 -22.93
N VAL A 94 -8.55 -12.78 -21.83
CA VAL A 94 -7.39 -12.96 -20.95
C VAL A 94 -7.80 -13.92 -19.84
N THR A 95 -7.17 -15.10 -19.80
CA THR A 95 -7.42 -16.16 -18.80
C THR A 95 -6.30 -16.30 -17.78
N GLU A 96 -5.14 -15.69 -18.06
CA GLU A 96 -3.96 -15.67 -17.22
C GLU A 96 -3.38 -14.27 -17.20
N ASP A 97 -3.02 -13.77 -16.02
CA ASP A 97 -2.46 -12.44 -15.87
C ASP A 97 -1.46 -12.39 -14.70
N VAL A 98 -0.79 -11.25 -14.56
CA VAL A 98 0.12 -10.96 -13.44
C VAL A 98 -0.69 -10.86 -12.15
N VAL A 99 -0.35 -11.70 -11.17
CA VAL A 99 -0.99 -11.76 -9.85
C VAL A 99 -0.07 -11.34 -8.71
N GLU A 100 1.23 -11.21 -9.00
CA GLU A 100 2.23 -10.75 -8.03
C GLU A 100 3.34 -9.98 -8.74
N LEU A 101 3.75 -8.88 -8.11
CA LEU A 101 4.87 -8.04 -8.49
C LEU A 101 5.88 -8.04 -7.36
N ARG A 102 7.17 -8.17 -7.68
CA ARG A 102 8.22 -8.14 -6.64
C ARG A 102 9.39 -7.28 -7.09
N TRP A 103 9.75 -6.33 -6.24
CA TRP A 103 10.99 -5.58 -6.29
C TRP A 103 11.91 -6.10 -5.18
N THR A 104 13.15 -6.41 -5.51
CA THR A 104 14.18 -6.86 -4.56
C THR A 104 15.42 -6.00 -4.79
N ALA A 105 15.97 -5.41 -3.74
CA ALA A 105 17.22 -4.64 -3.83
C ALA A 105 18.33 -5.52 -4.43
N ALA A 106 19.00 -5.01 -5.47
CA ALA A 106 20.02 -5.77 -6.19
C ALA A 106 21.29 -6.03 -5.34
N ASN A 107 21.54 -5.19 -4.36
CA ASN A 107 22.64 -5.28 -3.41
C ASN A 107 22.34 -4.39 -2.18
N GLN A 108 23.18 -4.46 -1.17
CA GLN A 108 23.01 -3.71 0.07
C GLN A 108 22.96 -2.19 -0.12
N ALA A 109 23.70 -1.64 -1.09
CA ALA A 109 23.68 -0.19 -1.35
C ALA A 109 22.35 0.30 -1.96
N ALA A 110 21.52 -0.61 -2.48
CA ALA A 110 20.19 -0.32 -3.01
C ALA A 110 19.07 -0.51 -1.98
N ASN A 111 19.38 -1.00 -0.77
CA ASN A 111 18.38 -1.10 0.30
C ASN A 111 17.84 0.29 0.62
N LEU A 112 16.54 0.38 0.89
CA LEU A 112 15.91 1.63 1.34
C LEU A 112 16.11 1.76 2.85
N PRO A 113 16.92 2.73 3.32
CA PRO A 113 17.13 2.98 4.74
C PRO A 113 15.83 3.30 5.48
N ASP A 114 15.78 3.01 6.79
CA ASP A 114 14.59 3.21 7.62
C ASP A 114 14.16 4.69 7.72
N ASP A 115 15.12 5.60 7.68
CA ASP A 115 14.94 7.05 7.77
C ASP A 115 14.67 7.73 6.41
N GLN A 116 14.48 6.94 5.35
CA GLN A 116 14.19 7.43 4.00
C GLN A 116 12.87 6.85 3.49
N PHE A 117 12.22 7.58 2.57
CA PHE A 117 11.06 7.06 1.87
C PHE A 117 11.37 6.85 0.39
N ASP A 118 10.62 5.92 -0.22
CA ASP A 118 10.66 5.72 -1.66
C ASP A 118 9.29 5.23 -2.18
N GLU A 119 9.12 5.30 -3.50
CA GLU A 119 7.88 4.91 -4.17
C GLU A 119 8.10 3.75 -5.13
N PHE A 120 7.14 2.81 -5.12
CA PHE A 120 7.08 1.66 -6.02
C PHE A 120 5.76 1.71 -6.76
N ALA A 121 5.79 1.62 -8.08
CA ALA A 121 4.58 1.84 -8.86
C ALA A 121 4.30 0.73 -9.87
N PHE A 122 3.02 0.54 -10.15
CA PHE A 122 2.54 -0.30 -11.25
C PHE A 122 1.31 0.32 -11.89
N LEU A 123 1.14 0.08 -13.19
CA LEU A 123 0.02 0.57 -13.99
C LEU A 123 -0.89 -0.60 -14.35
N GLY A 124 -2.20 -0.37 -14.38
CA GLY A 124 -3.17 -1.30 -14.93
C GLY A 124 -4.56 -0.69 -15.01
N ARG A 125 -5.55 -1.48 -15.41
CA ARG A 125 -6.93 -1.03 -15.53
C ARG A 125 -7.72 -1.48 -14.30
N LEU A 126 -8.48 -0.58 -13.73
CA LEU A 126 -9.35 -0.85 -12.60
C LEU A 126 -10.60 -1.65 -13.03
N PRO A 127 -11.22 -2.39 -12.09
CA PRO A 127 -12.50 -3.05 -12.33
C PRO A 127 -13.57 -2.03 -12.69
N GLU A 128 -14.58 -2.47 -13.47
CA GLU A 128 -15.74 -1.64 -13.82
C GLU A 128 -16.67 -1.36 -12.62
N GLN A 129 -16.57 -2.17 -11.59
CA GLN A 129 -17.35 -2.05 -10.37
C GLN A 129 -16.64 -1.13 -9.37
N ALA A 130 -17.34 -0.13 -8.87
CA ALA A 130 -16.90 0.75 -7.78
C ALA A 130 -16.85 -0.01 -6.44
N GLY A 131 -16.01 0.46 -5.53
CA GLY A 131 -15.87 -0.09 -4.19
C GLY A 131 -14.41 -0.18 -3.73
N PRO A 132 -14.16 -0.64 -2.51
CA PRO A 132 -12.82 -0.75 -1.95
C PRO A 132 -12.01 -1.84 -2.65
N LEU A 133 -10.79 -1.49 -3.04
CA LEU A 133 -9.80 -2.42 -3.59
C LEU A 133 -8.57 -2.43 -2.67
N TRP A 134 -8.31 -3.59 -2.05
CA TRP A 134 -7.24 -3.76 -1.07
C TRP A 134 -6.00 -4.34 -1.72
N ILE A 135 -4.89 -3.62 -1.64
CA ILE A 135 -3.59 -4.03 -2.16
C ILE A 135 -2.77 -4.56 -1.00
N LYS A 136 -2.52 -5.88 -0.99
CA LYS A 136 -1.73 -6.55 0.04
C LYS A 136 -0.26 -6.51 -0.33
N ILE A 137 0.60 -6.20 0.65
CA ILE A 137 2.01 -5.98 0.42
C ILE A 137 2.81 -6.66 1.52
N LEU A 138 3.79 -7.47 1.12
CA LEU A 138 4.82 -7.97 2.02
C LEU A 138 6.07 -7.13 1.84
N GLN A 139 6.45 -6.40 2.88
CA GLN A 139 7.70 -5.65 2.98
C GLN A 139 8.75 -6.52 3.67
N THR A 140 9.84 -6.82 2.99
CA THR A 140 10.99 -7.55 3.56
C THR A 140 12.08 -6.56 3.90
N CYS A 141 12.73 -6.72 5.04
CA CYS A 141 13.83 -5.90 5.49
C CYS A 141 15.09 -6.75 5.72
N GLU A 142 16.23 -6.12 5.97
CA GLU A 142 17.46 -6.84 6.36
C GLU A 142 17.21 -7.72 7.60
N ASN A 143 16.42 -7.21 8.55
CA ASN A 143 15.97 -7.96 9.71
C ASN A 143 14.44 -7.84 9.81
N GLY A 144 13.76 -9.00 9.67
CA GLY A 144 12.30 -9.07 9.78
C GLY A 144 11.54 -8.67 8.53
N GLN A 145 10.24 -8.56 8.69
CA GLN A 145 9.29 -8.21 7.63
C GLN A 145 8.02 -7.59 8.22
N ASN A 146 7.29 -6.82 7.42
CA ASN A 146 5.95 -6.33 7.73
C ASN A 146 4.98 -6.88 6.68
N ASP A 147 3.93 -7.57 7.13
CA ASP A 147 2.86 -8.07 6.26
C ASP A 147 1.65 -7.11 6.31
N TRP A 148 1.61 -6.18 5.37
CA TRP A 148 0.53 -5.21 5.18
C TRP A 148 -0.63 -5.86 4.44
N SER A 149 -1.37 -6.76 5.11
CA SER A 149 -2.41 -7.59 4.48
C SER A 149 -3.75 -7.60 5.22
N GLU A 150 -3.84 -6.95 6.39
CA GLU A 150 -5.07 -6.91 7.16
C GLU A 150 -6.14 -6.06 6.44
N VAL A 151 -7.34 -6.63 6.32
CA VAL A 151 -8.51 -5.97 5.73
C VAL A 151 -9.61 -5.94 6.80
N PRO A 152 -10.30 -4.81 7.02
CA PRO A 152 -11.37 -4.76 7.99
C PRO A 152 -12.52 -5.70 7.61
N ALA A 153 -13.16 -6.31 8.60
CA ALA A 153 -14.29 -7.22 8.37
C ALA A 153 -15.48 -6.52 7.71
N ASN A 154 -15.65 -5.21 7.97
CA ASN A 154 -16.73 -4.40 7.40
C ASN A 154 -16.23 -2.98 7.11
N GLY A 155 -16.70 -2.40 6.00
CA GLY A 155 -16.37 -1.03 5.61
C GLY A 155 -14.91 -0.85 5.20
N THR A 156 -14.40 0.38 5.37
CA THR A 156 -13.04 0.77 4.90
C THR A 156 -12.14 1.34 6.00
N SER A 157 -12.64 1.37 7.26
CA SER A 157 -11.86 1.90 8.37
C SER A 157 -10.74 0.96 8.78
N THR A 158 -9.51 1.42 8.71
CA THR A 158 -8.31 0.68 9.16
C THR A 158 -7.98 0.90 10.64
N ARG A 159 -8.84 1.63 11.36
CA ARG A 159 -8.64 1.90 12.79
C ARG A 159 -8.56 0.60 13.59
N GLY A 160 -7.48 0.43 14.34
CA GLY A 160 -7.24 -0.75 15.17
C GLY A 160 -6.56 -1.93 14.46
N LEU A 161 -6.35 -1.86 13.14
CA LEU A 161 -5.50 -2.81 12.42
C LEU A 161 -4.02 -2.45 12.64
N LYS A 162 -3.20 -3.48 12.83
CA LYS A 162 -1.74 -3.29 13.05
C LYS A 162 -0.99 -3.13 11.73
N SER A 163 -1.39 -3.90 10.72
CA SER A 163 -0.73 -3.96 9.41
C SER A 163 -1.78 -3.96 8.28
N PRO A 164 -2.55 -2.85 8.13
CA PRO A 164 -3.60 -2.80 7.12
C PRO A 164 -3.04 -2.82 5.71
N ALA A 165 -3.75 -3.50 4.81
CA ALA A 165 -3.52 -3.42 3.37
C ALA A 165 -3.75 -1.98 2.87
N ALA A 166 -3.08 -1.61 1.77
CA ALA A 166 -3.30 -0.30 1.16
C ALA A 166 -4.67 -0.26 0.46
N LEU A 167 -5.47 0.75 0.82
CA LEU A 167 -6.81 0.94 0.26
C LEU A 167 -6.77 1.85 -0.97
N LEU A 168 -7.36 1.37 -2.07
CA LEU A 168 -7.82 2.20 -3.19
C LEU A 168 -9.35 2.23 -3.16
N ASP A 169 -9.92 3.42 -3.04
CA ASP A 169 -11.35 3.64 -3.12
C ASP A 169 -11.74 3.89 -4.58
N VAL A 170 -12.26 2.85 -5.24
CA VAL A 170 -12.69 2.91 -6.64
C VAL A 170 -14.05 3.57 -6.71
N GLN A 171 -14.08 4.79 -7.26
CA GLN A 171 -15.26 5.62 -7.39
C GLN A 171 -16.11 5.21 -8.61
N PRO A 172 -17.43 5.35 -8.55
CA PRO A 172 -18.30 5.11 -9.70
C PRO A 172 -17.97 6.10 -10.84
N LYS A 173 -18.21 5.68 -12.09
CA LYS A 173 -18.19 6.59 -13.23
C LYS A 173 -19.31 7.62 -13.04
N ALA A 174 -19.01 8.90 -13.31
CA ALA A 174 -20.05 9.92 -13.37
C ALA A 174 -21.10 9.51 -14.41
N ALA A 175 -22.38 9.59 -14.03
CA ALA A 175 -23.46 9.44 -15.00
C ALA A 175 -23.33 10.58 -16.04
N HIS A 176 -23.23 10.24 -17.32
CA HIS A 176 -23.37 11.25 -18.37
C HIS A 176 -24.82 11.71 -18.39
N GLU A 177 -25.10 12.90 -17.85
CA GLU A 177 -26.35 13.58 -18.10
C GLU A 177 -26.37 13.96 -19.59
N HIS A 178 -27.14 13.22 -20.38
CA HIS A 178 -27.50 13.63 -21.73
C HIS A 178 -28.50 14.79 -21.61
N HIS A 179 -28.01 16.02 -21.65
CA HIS A 179 -28.86 17.19 -21.94
C HIS A 179 -29.27 17.08 -23.42
N HIS A 180 -30.55 16.74 -23.62
CA HIS A 180 -31.25 16.90 -24.89
C HIS A 180 -31.75 18.35 -25.04
#